data_1e9e362727e93726764524c1e98a0bfb
#
_entry.id   1e9e362727e93726764524c1e98a0bfb
#
_cell.length_a   1.000
_cell.length_b   1.000
_cell.length_c   1.000
_cell.angle_alpha   90.00
_cell.angle_beta   90.00
_cell.angle_gamma   90.00
#
_symmetry.space_group_name_H-M   'P 1'
#
loop_
_entity.id
_entity.type
_entity.pdbx_description
1 polymer ?
#
loop_
_entity_poly.entity_id
_entity_poly.type
_entity_poly.pdbx_seq_one_letter_code
_entity_poly.pdbx_strand_id
1 'polypeptide(L)'
;MLALSASDIAESNPSPASLELGCIAMSHRVKAIASLNEAIGKPIQSMEQGNAMIATCFSLLFQSTLIDDGIVEYMTFVRGVLVVSMHMGQKNIGFLFEHMFDQAEVIEDELTESPLIDPEHARRACRSLELFCPLVQNTREVEFYGHLLSAARALFTSSRDGTSPSSC
;
A
#
# COMPACT_ATOMS: atom_id res chain seq x y z
N MET A 1 -14.10 -2.73 -5.39
CA MET A 1 -14.67 -1.37 -5.27
C MET A 1 -15.76 -1.31 -4.20
N LEU A 2 -16.87 -2.10 -4.25
CA LEU A 2 -17.97 -2.03 -3.27
C LEU A 2 -17.52 -2.17 -1.80
N ALA A 3 -16.56 -3.06 -1.52
CA ALA A 3 -16.02 -3.24 -0.18
C ALA A 3 -15.33 -1.97 0.33
N LEU A 4 -14.49 -1.35 -0.50
CA LEU A 4 -13.78 -0.12 -0.16
C LEU A 4 -14.76 1.05 0.09
N SER A 5 -15.71 1.27 -0.82
CA SER A 5 -16.70 2.34 -0.68
C SER A 5 -17.58 2.16 0.57
N ALA A 6 -17.99 0.93 0.89
CA ALA A 6 -18.76 0.66 2.09
C ALA A 6 -17.96 0.88 3.37
N SER A 7 -16.66 0.54 3.37
CA SER A 7 -15.76 0.81 4.51
C SER A 7 -15.57 2.30 4.73
N ASP A 8 -15.32 3.06 3.66
CA ASP A 8 -15.13 4.51 3.70
C ASP A 8 -16.37 5.25 4.24
N ILE A 9 -17.57 4.87 3.78
CA ILE A 9 -18.83 5.43 4.28
C ILE A 9 -19.03 5.07 5.76
N ALA A 10 -18.72 3.84 6.15
CA ALA A 10 -18.88 3.39 7.53
C ALA A 10 -17.97 4.16 8.50
N GLU A 11 -16.75 4.47 8.08
CA GLU A 11 -15.78 5.23 8.88
C GLU A 11 -16.13 6.72 8.93
N SER A 12 -16.52 7.30 7.79
CA SER A 12 -16.84 8.73 7.69
C SER A 12 -18.11 9.13 8.47
N ASN A 13 -19.03 8.19 8.72
CA ASN A 13 -20.32 8.46 9.36
C ASN A 13 -20.63 7.43 10.46
N PRO A 14 -20.02 7.53 11.64
CA PRO A 14 -20.30 6.61 12.74
C PRO A 14 -21.78 6.69 13.20
N SER A 15 -22.53 5.63 12.90
CA SER A 15 -23.95 5.48 13.22
C SER A 15 -24.28 3.99 13.42
N PRO A 16 -25.43 3.62 13.99
CA PRO A 16 -25.82 2.21 14.02
C PRO A 16 -25.86 1.55 12.65
N ALA A 17 -26.19 2.30 11.59
CA ALA A 17 -26.16 1.81 10.21
C ALA A 17 -24.72 1.56 9.69
N SER A 18 -23.71 2.22 10.26
CA SER A 18 -22.31 2.02 9.86
C SER A 18 -21.79 0.64 10.24
N LEU A 19 -22.29 0.02 11.32
CA LEU A 19 -21.96 -1.35 11.68
C LEU A 19 -22.46 -2.34 10.63
N GLU A 20 -23.67 -2.14 10.13
CA GLU A 20 -24.21 -2.98 9.04
C GLU A 20 -23.42 -2.81 7.75
N LEU A 21 -23.08 -1.57 7.39
CA LEU A 21 -22.19 -1.29 6.24
C LEU A 21 -20.82 -1.92 6.41
N GLY A 22 -20.25 -1.90 7.61
CA GLY A 22 -18.98 -2.58 7.92
C GLY A 22 -19.06 -4.09 7.69
N CYS A 23 -20.13 -4.75 8.12
CA CYS A 23 -20.37 -6.17 7.87
C CYS A 23 -20.51 -6.46 6.37
N ILE A 24 -21.21 -5.62 5.63
CA ILE A 24 -21.35 -5.73 4.17
C ILE A 24 -19.98 -5.57 3.50
N ALA A 25 -19.21 -4.56 3.90
CA ALA A 25 -17.87 -4.30 3.41
C ALA A 25 -16.95 -5.53 3.59
N MET A 26 -16.96 -6.12 4.78
CA MET A 26 -16.18 -7.32 5.09
C MET A 26 -16.64 -8.54 4.29
N SER A 27 -17.94 -8.70 4.08
CA SER A 27 -18.46 -9.77 3.22
C SER A 27 -17.96 -9.64 1.77
N HIS A 28 -17.99 -8.43 1.22
CA HIS A 28 -17.46 -8.16 -0.12
C HIS A 28 -15.94 -8.34 -0.18
N ARG A 29 -15.20 -7.95 0.87
CA ARG A 29 -13.76 -8.17 0.99
C ARG A 29 -13.41 -9.65 0.90
N VAL A 30 -14.04 -10.48 1.72
CA VAL A 30 -13.80 -11.93 1.73
C VAL A 30 -14.07 -12.56 0.35
N LYS A 31 -15.15 -12.16 -0.32
CA LYS A 31 -15.45 -12.62 -1.68
C LYS A 31 -14.39 -12.18 -2.68
N ALA A 32 -13.93 -10.93 -2.59
CA ALA A 32 -12.89 -10.39 -3.48
C ALA A 32 -11.56 -11.13 -3.29
N ILE A 33 -11.15 -11.40 -2.05
CA ILE A 33 -9.95 -12.17 -1.72
C ILE A 33 -10.05 -13.60 -2.28
N ALA A 34 -11.19 -14.27 -2.08
CA ALA A 34 -11.40 -15.62 -2.59
C ALA A 34 -11.31 -15.66 -4.13
N SER A 35 -11.97 -14.74 -4.82
CA SER A 35 -11.93 -14.63 -6.28
C SER A 35 -10.54 -14.29 -6.80
N LEU A 36 -9.81 -13.40 -6.12
CA LEU A 36 -8.44 -13.04 -6.46
C LEU A 36 -7.50 -14.24 -6.32
N ASN A 37 -7.58 -14.97 -5.20
CA ASN A 37 -6.78 -16.19 -4.97
C ASN A 37 -7.03 -17.26 -6.03
N GLU A 38 -8.30 -17.46 -6.43
CA GLU A 38 -8.63 -18.36 -7.52
C GLU A 38 -8.03 -17.90 -8.86
N ALA A 39 -8.07 -16.59 -9.13
CA ALA A 39 -7.54 -16.02 -10.36
C ALA A 39 -6.00 -16.10 -10.43
N ILE A 40 -5.30 -15.83 -9.30
CA ILE A 40 -3.83 -15.90 -9.22
C ILE A 40 -3.34 -17.35 -9.47
N GLY A 41 -4.12 -18.36 -9.09
CA GLY A 41 -3.79 -19.75 -9.34
C GLY A 41 -3.88 -20.19 -10.81
N LYS A 42 -4.37 -19.32 -11.69
CA LYS A 42 -4.55 -19.58 -13.14
C LYS A 42 -3.62 -18.71 -13.97
N PRO A 43 -3.16 -19.18 -15.15
CA PRO A 43 -2.38 -18.34 -16.05
C PRO A 43 -3.18 -17.12 -16.51
N ILE A 44 -2.59 -15.94 -16.45
CA ILE A 44 -3.17 -14.71 -17.00
C ILE A 44 -3.25 -14.87 -18.54
N GLN A 45 -4.44 -14.72 -19.10
CA GLN A 45 -4.70 -14.95 -20.52
C GLN A 45 -4.97 -13.66 -21.32
N SER A 46 -5.35 -12.58 -20.63
CA SER A 46 -5.64 -11.30 -21.29
C SER A 46 -5.21 -10.10 -20.43
N MET A 47 -5.09 -8.95 -21.09
CA MET A 47 -4.79 -7.67 -20.47
C MET A 47 -5.88 -7.29 -19.46
N GLU A 48 -7.14 -7.51 -19.80
CA GLU A 48 -8.28 -7.19 -18.93
C GLU A 48 -8.23 -8.00 -17.63
N GLN A 49 -7.92 -9.29 -17.74
CA GLN A 49 -7.81 -10.17 -16.57
C GLN A 49 -6.68 -9.72 -15.65
N GLY A 50 -5.49 -9.46 -16.17
CA GLY A 50 -4.35 -9.01 -15.40
C GLY A 50 -4.62 -7.68 -14.69
N ASN A 51 -5.15 -6.70 -15.44
CA ASN A 51 -5.47 -5.39 -14.88
C ASN A 51 -6.61 -5.44 -13.85
N ALA A 52 -7.62 -6.31 -14.05
CA ALA A 52 -8.68 -6.52 -13.06
C ALA A 52 -8.12 -7.10 -11.74
N MET A 53 -7.15 -8.03 -11.81
CA MET A 53 -6.47 -8.57 -10.63
C MET A 53 -5.69 -7.48 -9.90
N ILE A 54 -4.95 -6.64 -10.62
CA ILE A 54 -4.21 -5.50 -10.04
C ILE A 54 -5.16 -4.50 -9.40
N ALA A 55 -6.23 -4.10 -10.10
CA ALA A 55 -7.24 -3.20 -9.56
C ALA A 55 -7.90 -3.77 -8.30
N THR A 56 -8.09 -5.09 -8.23
CA THR A 56 -8.59 -5.77 -7.04
C THR A 56 -7.58 -5.71 -5.90
N CYS A 57 -6.30 -5.96 -6.17
CA CYS A 57 -5.23 -5.81 -5.17
C CYS A 57 -5.19 -4.38 -4.61
N PHE A 58 -5.23 -3.34 -5.47
CA PHE A 58 -5.26 -1.95 -5.02
C PHE A 58 -6.49 -1.65 -4.16
N SER A 59 -7.68 -2.10 -4.56
CA SER A 59 -8.90 -1.88 -3.79
C SER A 59 -8.83 -2.52 -2.40
N LEU A 60 -8.26 -3.71 -2.28
CA LEU A 60 -8.06 -4.41 -1.01
C LEU A 60 -6.95 -3.78 -0.17
N LEU A 61 -5.89 -3.27 -0.82
CA LEU A 61 -4.79 -2.54 -0.20
C LEU A 61 -5.31 -1.26 0.47
N PHE A 62 -6.05 -0.43 -0.27
CA PHE A 62 -6.66 0.79 0.29
C PHE A 62 -7.66 0.47 1.40
N GLN A 63 -8.46 -0.58 1.26
CA GLN A 63 -9.36 -1.00 2.33
C GLN A 63 -8.60 -1.45 3.59
N SER A 64 -7.40 -2.02 3.45
CA SER A 64 -6.59 -2.44 4.61
C SER A 64 -6.14 -1.26 5.46
N THR A 65 -6.06 -0.03 4.92
CA THR A 65 -5.75 1.17 5.70
C THR A 65 -6.88 1.63 6.60
N LEU A 66 -8.11 1.15 6.36
CA LEU A 66 -9.32 1.43 7.12
C LEU A 66 -9.65 0.34 8.16
N ILE A 67 -8.74 -0.61 8.36
CA ILE A 67 -8.95 -1.76 9.26
C ILE A 67 -7.86 -1.74 10.32
N ASP A 68 -8.24 -1.90 11.58
CA ASP A 68 -7.29 -2.07 12.68
C ASP A 68 -6.38 -3.27 12.40
N ASP A 69 -5.08 -3.11 12.66
CA ASP A 69 -4.05 -4.12 12.37
C ASP A 69 -3.93 -4.56 10.90
N GLY A 70 -4.45 -3.77 9.95
CA GLY A 70 -4.45 -4.08 8.51
C GLY A 70 -3.08 -4.07 7.82
N ILE A 71 -1.98 -3.73 8.52
CA ILE A 71 -0.64 -3.58 7.92
C ILE A 71 -0.13 -4.86 7.24
N VAL A 72 -0.37 -6.03 7.82
CA VAL A 72 0.07 -7.32 7.28
C VAL A 72 -0.67 -7.62 5.98
N GLU A 73 -1.98 -7.34 5.95
CA GLU A 73 -2.80 -7.49 4.76
C GLU A 73 -2.42 -6.47 3.69
N TYR A 74 -2.19 -5.21 4.08
CA TYR A 74 -1.67 -4.17 3.19
C TYR A 74 -0.41 -4.64 2.46
N MET A 75 0.60 -5.10 3.19
CA MET A 75 1.85 -5.61 2.62
C MET A 75 1.62 -6.86 1.73
N THR A 76 0.65 -7.70 2.08
CA THR A 76 0.27 -8.87 1.28
C THR A 76 -0.30 -8.44 -0.07
N PHE A 77 -1.14 -7.39 -0.12
CA PHE A 77 -1.70 -6.89 -1.37
C PHE A 77 -0.68 -6.10 -2.20
N VAL A 78 0.25 -5.36 -1.58
CA VAL A 78 1.41 -4.77 -2.27
C VAL A 78 2.19 -5.86 -3.00
N ARG A 79 2.50 -6.96 -2.30
CA ARG A 79 3.16 -8.13 -2.91
C ARG A 79 2.32 -8.74 -4.04
N GLY A 80 1.00 -8.80 -3.87
CA GLY A 80 0.07 -9.28 -4.89
C GLY A 80 0.17 -8.47 -6.19
N VAL A 81 0.18 -7.13 -6.09
CA VAL A 81 0.38 -6.24 -7.24
C VAL A 81 1.69 -6.58 -7.97
N LEU A 82 2.80 -6.68 -7.22
CA LEU A 82 4.11 -6.99 -7.81
C LEU A 82 4.11 -8.34 -8.53
N VAL A 83 3.57 -9.39 -7.91
CA VAL A 83 3.51 -10.73 -8.50
C VAL A 83 2.70 -10.74 -9.79
N VAL A 84 1.52 -10.11 -9.80
CA VAL A 84 0.66 -10.05 -10.99
C VAL A 84 1.35 -9.24 -12.10
N SER A 85 1.94 -8.07 -11.77
CA SER A 85 2.66 -7.23 -12.72
C SER A 85 3.85 -7.98 -13.35
N MET A 86 4.62 -8.73 -12.55
CA MET A 86 5.71 -9.56 -13.08
C MET A 86 5.21 -10.64 -14.04
N HIS A 87 4.10 -11.31 -13.72
CA HIS A 87 3.52 -12.31 -14.63
C HIS A 87 3.01 -11.68 -15.93
N MET A 88 2.42 -10.49 -15.87
CA MET A 88 2.01 -9.74 -17.06
C MET A 88 3.21 -9.35 -17.90
N GLY A 89 4.26 -8.81 -17.30
CA GLY A 89 5.50 -8.43 -17.98
C GLY A 89 6.19 -9.61 -18.66
N GLN A 90 6.26 -10.78 -18.02
CA GLN A 90 6.82 -12.00 -18.64
C GLN A 90 6.06 -12.47 -19.88
N LYS A 91 4.79 -12.13 -19.98
CA LYS A 91 3.92 -12.46 -21.13
C LYS A 91 3.74 -11.33 -22.14
N ASN A 92 4.43 -10.20 -21.94
CA ASN A 92 4.25 -8.97 -22.71
C ASN A 92 2.77 -8.50 -22.76
N ILE A 93 2.06 -8.69 -21.65
CA ILE A 93 0.68 -8.22 -21.49
C ILE A 93 0.72 -6.77 -21.01
N GLY A 94 0.05 -5.86 -21.73
CA GLY A 94 0.00 -4.44 -21.42
C GLY A 94 -0.57 -4.15 -20.02
N PHE A 95 -0.05 -3.11 -19.38
CA PHE A 95 -0.40 -2.68 -18.04
C PHE A 95 -1.07 -1.29 -18.09
N LEU A 96 -2.32 -1.18 -17.64
CA LEU A 96 -3.07 0.09 -17.67
C LEU A 96 -2.52 1.15 -16.71
N PHE A 97 -1.84 0.71 -15.66
CA PHE A 97 -1.30 1.58 -14.61
C PHE A 97 0.21 1.87 -14.81
N GLU A 98 0.72 1.70 -16.02
CA GLU A 98 2.13 1.91 -16.36
C GLU A 98 2.61 3.30 -15.94
N HIS A 99 1.82 4.31 -16.22
CA HIS A 99 2.11 5.69 -15.86
C HIS A 99 2.18 5.97 -14.35
N MET A 100 1.61 5.11 -13.50
CA MET A 100 1.75 5.28 -12.04
C MET A 100 3.18 5.02 -11.54
N PHE A 101 3.99 4.28 -12.31
CA PHE A 101 5.37 3.97 -11.95
C PHE A 101 6.37 4.87 -12.67
N ASP A 102 6.01 5.42 -13.83
CA ASP A 102 6.86 6.32 -14.60
C ASP A 102 6.82 7.78 -14.10
N GLN A 103 5.85 8.13 -13.26
CA GLN A 103 5.65 9.48 -12.74
C GLN A 103 6.41 9.77 -11.44
N ALA A 104 7.45 9.03 -11.09
CA ALA A 104 8.23 9.28 -9.88
C ALA A 104 8.74 10.73 -9.82
N GLU A 105 9.17 11.30 -10.94
CA GLU A 105 9.61 12.71 -11.04
C GLU A 105 8.47 13.71 -10.83
N VAL A 106 7.26 13.41 -11.34
CA VAL A 106 6.08 14.29 -11.16
C VAL A 106 5.57 14.24 -9.72
N ILE A 107 5.67 13.07 -9.07
CA ILE A 107 5.30 12.91 -7.66
C ILE A 107 6.24 13.71 -6.75
N GLU A 108 7.52 13.85 -7.09
CA GLU A 108 8.46 14.67 -6.32
C GLU A 108 8.05 16.17 -6.32
N ASP A 109 7.61 16.69 -7.45
CA ASP A 109 7.14 18.08 -7.55
C ASP A 109 5.82 18.31 -6.79
N GLU A 110 4.87 17.38 -6.89
CA GLU A 110 3.60 17.46 -6.14
C GLU A 110 3.80 17.30 -4.63
N LEU A 111 4.73 16.44 -4.20
CA LEU A 111 5.06 16.26 -2.79
C LEU A 111 5.73 17.50 -2.16
N THR A 112 6.42 18.32 -2.95
CA THR A 112 7.02 19.58 -2.47
C THR A 112 5.98 20.63 -2.09
N GLU A 113 4.80 20.60 -2.70
CA GLU A 113 3.68 21.49 -2.40
C GLU A 113 2.69 20.92 -1.38
N SER A 114 2.82 19.63 -1.06
CA SER A 114 1.94 18.97 -0.11
C SER A 114 2.18 19.43 1.33
N PRO A 115 1.13 19.53 2.16
CA PRO A 115 1.31 19.88 3.57
C PRO A 115 2.16 18.79 4.25
N LEU A 116 3.08 19.22 5.12
CA LEU A 116 3.91 18.32 5.89
C LEU A 116 3.04 17.40 6.77
N ILE A 117 3.45 16.15 6.88
CA ILE A 117 2.85 15.21 7.84
C ILE A 117 3.01 15.79 9.26
N ASP A 118 1.97 15.65 10.07
CA ASP A 118 2.04 15.99 11.48
C ASP A 118 3.27 15.33 12.13
N PRO A 119 4.19 16.14 12.72
CA PRO A 119 5.41 15.62 13.35
C PRO A 119 5.16 14.52 14.39
N GLU A 120 3.96 14.49 15.00
CA GLU A 120 3.60 13.45 15.96
C GLU A 120 3.37 12.09 15.27
N HIS A 121 2.77 12.08 14.09
CA HIS A 121 2.63 10.86 13.28
C HIS A 121 4.00 10.33 12.83
N ALA A 122 4.90 11.23 12.39
CA ALA A 122 6.26 10.84 12.02
C ALA A 122 7.04 10.26 13.22
N ARG A 123 6.92 10.89 14.42
CA ARG A 123 7.51 10.36 15.65
C ARG A 123 6.96 8.98 16.04
N ARG A 124 5.64 8.78 15.93
CA ARG A 124 5.01 7.48 16.18
C ARG A 124 5.52 6.42 15.21
N ALA A 125 5.63 6.74 13.93
CA ALA A 125 6.16 5.83 12.91
C ALA A 125 7.60 5.40 13.25
N CYS A 126 8.50 6.35 13.55
CA CYS A 126 9.87 6.04 13.95
C CYS A 126 9.92 5.16 15.21
N ARG A 127 9.14 5.51 16.24
CA ARG A 127 9.09 4.74 17.49
C ARG A 127 8.57 3.32 17.27
N SER A 128 7.55 3.16 16.42
CA SER A 128 7.05 1.84 16.06
C SER A 128 8.11 1.01 15.35
N LEU A 129 8.84 1.60 14.41
CA LEU A 129 9.95 0.91 13.73
C LEU A 129 11.07 0.53 14.70
N GLU A 130 11.42 1.38 15.65
CA GLU A 130 12.44 1.07 16.66
C GLU A 130 12.08 -0.18 17.50
N LEU A 131 10.79 -0.41 17.75
CA LEU A 131 10.32 -1.62 18.43
C LEU A 131 10.55 -2.91 17.62
N PHE A 132 10.67 -2.82 16.30
CA PHE A 132 10.98 -3.97 15.44
C PHE A 132 12.47 -4.31 15.42
N CYS A 133 13.36 -3.41 15.83
CA CYS A 133 14.80 -3.62 15.82
C CYS A 133 15.26 -4.97 16.41
N PRO A 134 14.73 -5.45 17.57
CA PRO A 134 15.12 -6.74 18.12
C PRO A 134 14.69 -7.95 17.31
N LEU A 135 13.74 -7.78 16.36
CA LEU A 135 13.21 -8.86 15.53
C LEU A 135 14.00 -9.04 14.23
N VAL A 136 14.87 -8.09 13.90
CA VAL A 136 15.69 -8.08 12.68
C VAL A 136 16.87 -9.01 12.88
N GLN A 137 16.89 -10.16 12.16
CA GLN A 137 17.84 -11.24 12.42
C GLN A 137 18.81 -11.52 11.27
N ASN A 138 18.47 -11.16 10.05
CA ASN A 138 19.30 -11.46 8.88
C ASN A 138 19.65 -10.21 8.07
N THR A 139 20.66 -10.31 7.20
CA THR A 139 21.20 -9.18 6.43
C THR A 139 20.14 -8.48 5.58
N ARG A 140 19.23 -9.22 4.96
CA ARG A 140 18.15 -8.62 4.13
C ARG A 140 17.13 -7.86 4.97
N GLU A 141 16.82 -8.39 6.13
CA GLU A 141 15.92 -7.70 7.10
C GLU A 141 16.57 -6.42 7.64
N VAL A 142 17.89 -6.46 7.92
CA VAL A 142 18.66 -5.28 8.36
C VAL A 142 18.62 -4.19 7.28
N GLU A 143 18.86 -4.56 6.03
CA GLU A 143 18.83 -3.64 4.90
C GLU A 143 17.43 -3.03 4.70
N PHE A 144 16.40 -3.88 4.68
CA PHE A 144 15.01 -3.43 4.55
C PHE A 144 14.58 -2.53 5.73
N TYR A 145 14.91 -2.93 6.95
CA TYR A 145 14.67 -2.13 8.16
C TYR A 145 15.36 -0.76 8.08
N GLY A 146 16.60 -0.73 7.60
CA GLY A 146 17.35 0.50 7.37
C GLY A 146 16.64 1.45 6.40
N HIS A 147 16.09 0.92 5.30
CA HIS A 147 15.31 1.71 4.35
C HIS A 147 14.01 2.24 4.96
N LEU A 148 13.27 1.41 5.71
CA LEU A 148 12.05 1.85 6.39
C LEU A 148 12.32 2.96 7.42
N LEU A 149 13.38 2.81 8.20
CA LEU A 149 13.76 3.81 9.21
C LEU A 149 14.21 5.12 8.56
N SER A 150 14.96 5.02 7.46
CA SER A 150 15.37 6.18 6.66
C SER A 150 14.15 6.91 6.09
N ALA A 151 13.21 6.19 5.50
CA ALA A 151 11.97 6.75 4.98
C ALA A 151 11.15 7.45 6.08
N ALA A 152 10.98 6.81 7.25
CA ALA A 152 10.24 7.40 8.37
C ALA A 152 10.93 8.67 8.91
N ARG A 153 12.26 8.71 8.92
CA ARG A 153 13.03 9.90 9.33
C ARG A 153 12.93 11.02 8.30
N ALA A 154 12.87 10.69 7.03
CA ALA A 154 12.69 11.68 5.97
C ALA A 154 11.36 12.46 6.08
N LEU A 155 10.35 11.90 6.76
CA LEU A 155 9.09 12.61 7.05
C LEU A 155 9.24 13.82 7.98
N PHE A 156 10.37 13.94 8.71
CA PHE A 156 10.67 15.11 9.54
C PHE A 156 11.36 16.22 8.78
N THR A 157 12.07 15.90 7.70
CA THR A 157 12.77 16.89 6.90
C THR A 157 11.82 17.42 5.84
N SER A 158 11.63 18.74 5.85
CA SER A 158 10.97 19.40 4.72
C SER A 158 11.82 19.10 3.48
N SER A 159 11.17 18.80 2.37
CA SER A 159 11.81 18.52 1.08
C SER A 159 12.79 19.61 0.62
N ARG A 160 12.88 20.75 1.31
CA ARG A 160 13.83 21.84 1.05
C ARG A 160 15.24 21.58 1.59
N ASP A 161 15.43 20.71 2.56
CA ASP A 161 16.74 20.45 3.19
C ASP A 161 17.43 19.18 2.69
N GLY A 162 16.83 18.46 1.74
CA GLY A 162 17.32 17.17 1.19
C GLY A 162 18.49 17.29 0.19
N THR A 163 19.05 18.46 -0.05
CA THR A 163 20.21 18.64 -0.94
C THR A 163 21.50 18.92 -0.17
N SER A 164 21.96 17.96 0.62
CA SER A 164 23.38 17.82 0.95
C SER A 164 23.65 16.45 1.59
N PRO A 165 24.32 15.51 0.92
CA PRO A 165 24.98 14.44 1.61
C PRO A 165 26.25 15.01 2.24
N SER A 166 26.16 15.47 3.48
CA SER A 166 27.38 15.72 4.25
C SER A 166 28.03 14.40 4.59
N SER A 167 29.13 14.18 3.89
CA SER A 167 30.21 13.26 4.25
C SER A 167 30.50 13.31 5.77
N CYS A 168 30.41 12.15 6.42
CA CYS A 168 31.27 11.72 7.52
C CYS A 168 31.29 10.20 7.54
#